data_7efbc3697fc3771616bf8fe75c5e304b
#
_entry.id   7efbc3697fc3771616bf8fe75c5e304b
#
_cell.length_a   1.000
_cell.length_b   1.000
_cell.length_c   1.000
_cell.angle_alpha   90.00
_cell.angle_beta   90.00
_cell.angle_gamma   90.00
#
_symmetry.space_group_name_H-M   'P 1'
#
loop_
_entity.id
_entity.type
_entity.pdbx_description
1 polymer ?
#
loop_
_entity_poly.entity_id
_entity_poly.type
_entity_poly.pdbx_seq_one_letter_code
_entity_poly.pdbx_strand_id
1 'polypeptide(L)'
;MKIHELTPAADSNREAKRIGRGHGSGNGKTAGKGHKGQNARSGGGVRIGFEGVQMPLARRIPKRGFHNHFATTYSTVNVGDLNKFVDGTVVDTELLMASGLVKRVENGGVKVLGNGELNVKLTVKAAKFSGAAAEKIEKAGGKAEVM
;
A
#
# COMPACT_ATOMS: atom_id res chain seq x y z
N MET A 1 -27.45 -12.49 15.65
CA MET A 1 -27.28 -12.55 14.18
C MET A 1 -27.25 -14.02 13.78
N LYS A 2 -28.16 -14.46 12.95
CA LYS A 2 -28.23 -15.84 12.43
C LYS A 2 -27.57 -15.91 11.07
N ILE A 3 -27.04 -17.08 10.67
CA ILE A 3 -26.29 -17.25 9.40
C ILE A 3 -27.11 -16.81 8.18
N HIS A 4 -28.43 -17.04 8.20
CA HIS A 4 -29.31 -16.66 7.10
C HIS A 4 -29.62 -15.13 7.03
N GLU A 5 -29.25 -14.37 8.05
CA GLU A 5 -29.40 -12.91 8.11
C GLU A 5 -28.16 -12.18 7.55
N LEU A 6 -27.09 -12.93 7.26
CA LEU A 6 -25.87 -12.37 6.67
C LEU A 6 -26.10 -12.01 5.22
N THR A 7 -26.05 -10.74 4.92
CA THR A 7 -26.12 -10.22 3.55
C THR A 7 -24.80 -9.52 3.21
N PRO A 8 -24.32 -9.67 1.97
CA PRO A 8 -23.14 -8.93 1.52
C PRO A 8 -23.42 -7.42 1.51
N ALA A 9 -22.40 -6.61 1.58
CA ALA A 9 -22.54 -5.16 1.43
C ALA A 9 -23.22 -4.83 0.08
N ALA A 10 -24.00 -3.74 0.05
CA ALA A 10 -24.64 -3.28 -1.17
C ALA A 10 -23.61 -3.15 -2.31
N ASP A 11 -23.98 -3.58 -3.51
CA ASP A 11 -23.15 -3.57 -4.72
C ASP A 11 -21.87 -4.42 -4.69
N SER A 12 -21.61 -5.19 -3.62
CA SER A 12 -20.46 -6.09 -3.55
C SER A 12 -20.63 -7.33 -4.45
N ASN A 13 -21.86 -7.71 -4.75
CA ASN A 13 -22.18 -8.88 -5.56
C ASN A 13 -22.75 -8.42 -6.92
N ARG A 14 -22.01 -8.64 -7.99
CA ARG A 14 -22.49 -8.39 -9.36
C ARG A 14 -22.73 -9.69 -10.07
N GLU A 15 -23.82 -9.76 -10.82
CA GLU A 15 -24.08 -10.89 -11.70
C GLU A 15 -22.95 -11.04 -12.74
N ALA A 16 -22.46 -12.27 -12.91
CA ALA A 16 -21.42 -12.58 -13.90
C ALA A 16 -21.98 -12.35 -15.31
N LYS A 17 -21.36 -11.42 -16.07
CA LYS A 17 -21.73 -11.17 -17.47
C LYS A 17 -21.37 -12.38 -18.32
N ARG A 18 -22.39 -13.09 -18.82
CA ARG A 18 -22.22 -14.22 -19.74
C ARG A 18 -22.06 -13.71 -21.17
N ILE A 19 -20.90 -13.99 -21.77
CA ILE A 19 -20.57 -13.61 -23.16
C ILE A 19 -20.83 -14.77 -24.11
N GLY A 20 -20.97 -14.51 -25.42
CA GLY A 20 -21.28 -15.52 -26.43
C GLY A 20 -22.70 -16.06 -26.34
N ARG A 21 -23.67 -15.30 -25.83
CA ARG A 21 -25.07 -15.69 -25.65
C ARG A 21 -26.00 -14.70 -26.37
N GLY A 22 -26.21 -14.93 -27.65
CA GLY A 22 -27.10 -14.14 -28.51
C GLY A 22 -26.51 -12.84 -29.03
N HIS A 23 -26.96 -12.43 -30.21
CA HIS A 23 -26.46 -11.22 -30.89
C HIS A 23 -26.96 -9.93 -30.20
N GLY A 24 -28.17 -9.94 -29.63
CA GLY A 24 -28.74 -8.78 -28.92
C GLY A 24 -27.95 -8.32 -27.71
N SER A 25 -27.12 -9.18 -27.14
CA SER A 25 -26.26 -8.83 -25.99
C SER A 25 -25.07 -7.94 -26.36
N GLY A 26 -24.78 -7.71 -27.64
CA GLY A 26 -23.57 -7.05 -28.14
C GLY A 26 -22.30 -7.89 -28.04
N ASN A 27 -22.30 -8.97 -27.28
CA ASN A 27 -21.17 -9.90 -27.11
C ASN A 27 -21.54 -11.33 -27.60
N GLY A 28 -22.31 -11.42 -28.68
CA GLY A 28 -22.65 -12.69 -29.33
C GLY A 28 -21.46 -13.36 -29.99
N LYS A 29 -21.68 -14.10 -31.02
CA LYS A 29 -20.74 -14.89 -31.87
C LYS A 29 -19.28 -14.98 -31.38
N THR A 30 -18.56 -13.88 -31.35
CA THR A 30 -17.10 -13.83 -31.01
C THR A 30 -16.81 -13.48 -29.55
N ALA A 31 -17.83 -13.25 -28.73
CA ALA A 31 -17.69 -12.94 -27.30
C ALA A 31 -16.72 -11.76 -27.00
N GLY A 32 -16.65 -10.77 -27.89
CA GLY A 32 -15.74 -9.62 -27.77
C GLY A 32 -14.28 -9.89 -28.12
N LYS A 33 -13.93 -11.14 -28.50
CA LYS A 33 -12.54 -11.52 -28.83
C LYS A 33 -12.14 -11.27 -30.29
N GLY A 34 -13.13 -10.91 -31.12
CA GLY A 34 -12.91 -10.77 -32.55
C GLY A 34 -12.79 -12.12 -33.28
N HIS A 35 -12.34 -12.07 -34.51
CA HIS A 35 -12.13 -13.29 -35.31
C HIS A 35 -10.74 -13.88 -35.02
N LYS A 36 -9.96 -14.24 -35.86
CA LYS A 36 -8.65 -14.88 -35.73
C LYS A 36 -7.69 -14.14 -34.81
N GLY A 37 -6.65 -14.77 -34.35
CA GLY A 37 -5.57 -14.20 -33.55
C GLY A 37 -5.24 -14.99 -32.29
N GLN A 38 -4.06 -14.76 -31.76
CA GLN A 38 -3.54 -15.45 -30.59
C GLN A 38 -4.39 -15.19 -29.34
N ASN A 39 -4.85 -13.97 -29.14
CA ASN A 39 -5.67 -13.57 -27.98
C ASN A 39 -7.12 -14.07 -28.05
N ALA A 40 -7.58 -14.52 -29.21
CA ALA A 40 -8.94 -15.03 -29.39
C ALA A 40 -9.10 -16.49 -28.97
N ARG A 41 -8.03 -17.24 -28.80
CA ARG A 41 -8.04 -18.68 -28.46
C ARG A 41 -8.24 -18.89 -26.96
N SER A 42 -8.69 -20.09 -26.58
CA SER A 42 -8.70 -20.52 -25.18
C SER A 42 -7.28 -20.56 -24.64
N GLY A 43 -7.06 -19.94 -23.47
CA GLY A 43 -5.71 -19.82 -22.90
C GLY A 43 -4.74 -18.96 -23.72
N GLY A 44 -5.23 -18.29 -24.79
CA GLY A 44 -4.43 -17.42 -25.64
C GLY A 44 -3.95 -16.17 -24.90
N GLY A 45 -2.87 -15.61 -25.41
CA GLY A 45 -2.24 -14.41 -24.87
C GLY A 45 -0.74 -14.49 -24.94
N VAL A 46 -0.11 -13.38 -24.65
CA VAL A 46 1.34 -13.28 -24.53
C VAL A 46 1.71 -12.91 -23.09
N ARG A 47 2.90 -13.29 -22.64
CA ARG A 47 3.40 -12.90 -21.32
C ARG A 47 3.49 -11.37 -21.17
N ILE A 48 3.41 -10.89 -19.95
CA ILE A 48 3.57 -9.47 -19.64
C ILE A 48 4.95 -8.97 -20.11
N GLY A 49 4.99 -7.81 -20.76
CA GLY A 49 6.21 -7.22 -21.29
C GLY A 49 6.76 -7.89 -22.56
N PHE A 50 5.95 -8.72 -23.26
CA PHE A 50 6.34 -9.27 -24.55
C PHE A 50 6.21 -8.20 -25.65
N GLU A 51 7.29 -7.95 -26.39
CA GLU A 51 7.39 -6.93 -27.43
C GLU A 51 7.53 -7.51 -28.85
N GLY A 52 6.98 -8.70 -29.08
CA GLY A 52 7.05 -9.35 -30.38
C GLY A 52 8.48 -9.77 -30.75
N VAL A 53 8.98 -9.27 -31.87
CA VAL A 53 10.34 -9.58 -32.37
C VAL A 53 11.41 -8.82 -31.57
N GLN A 54 11.07 -7.69 -30.99
CA GLN A 54 11.99 -6.85 -30.23
C GLN A 54 12.27 -7.41 -28.83
N MET A 55 13.50 -7.26 -28.37
CA MET A 55 13.90 -7.65 -27.02
C MET A 55 13.11 -6.84 -25.96
N PRO A 56 12.51 -7.46 -24.95
CA PRO A 56 11.77 -6.78 -23.90
C PRO A 56 12.59 -5.69 -23.23
N LEU A 57 11.93 -4.58 -22.85
CA LEU A 57 12.56 -3.41 -22.25
C LEU A 57 13.48 -3.75 -21.07
N ALA A 58 13.04 -4.65 -20.19
CA ALA A 58 13.83 -5.11 -19.04
C ALA A 58 15.21 -5.71 -19.42
N ARG A 59 15.33 -6.29 -20.61
CA ARG A 59 16.58 -6.84 -21.12
C ARG A 59 17.42 -5.84 -21.90
N ARG A 60 16.81 -4.77 -22.40
CA ARG A 60 17.52 -3.69 -23.13
C ARG A 60 18.20 -2.71 -22.19
N ILE A 61 17.64 -2.50 -20.99
CA ILE A 61 18.19 -1.58 -19.99
C ILE A 61 19.44 -2.20 -19.35
N PRO A 62 20.55 -1.47 -19.25
CA PRO A 62 21.74 -1.93 -18.54
C PRO A 62 21.45 -2.20 -17.07
N LYS A 63 22.00 -3.25 -16.52
CA LYS A 63 21.97 -3.52 -15.09
C LYS A 63 22.80 -2.48 -14.35
N ARG A 64 22.25 -1.90 -13.28
CA ARG A 64 22.97 -0.94 -12.45
C ARG A 64 22.60 -1.12 -10.98
N GLY A 65 23.49 -0.64 -10.12
CA GLY A 65 23.32 -0.65 -8.68
C GLY A 65 23.71 -1.98 -8.04
N PHE A 66 23.67 -1.96 -6.74
CA PHE A 66 23.91 -3.13 -5.89
C PHE A 66 23.00 -3.07 -4.66
N HIS A 67 22.77 -4.19 -4.03
CA HIS A 67 22.03 -4.27 -2.78
C HIS A 67 22.99 -4.20 -1.60
N ASN A 68 22.85 -3.19 -0.75
CA ASN A 68 23.63 -3.09 0.47
C ASN A 68 23.06 -4.04 1.54
N HIS A 69 23.82 -5.07 1.89
CA HIS A 69 23.43 -6.06 2.91
C HIS A 69 23.37 -5.48 4.33
N PHE A 70 24.09 -4.41 4.60
CA PHE A 70 24.16 -3.73 5.89
C PHE A 70 23.25 -2.51 5.97
N ALA A 71 22.29 -2.39 5.06
CA ALA A 71 21.33 -1.30 5.08
C ALA A 71 20.45 -1.38 6.33
N THR A 72 20.39 -0.26 7.07
CA THR A 72 19.45 -0.12 8.17
C THR A 72 18.10 0.37 7.62
N THR A 73 17.08 -0.43 7.77
CA THR A 73 15.70 -0.10 7.39
C THR A 73 14.91 0.33 8.61
N TYR A 74 14.08 1.34 8.46
CA TYR A 74 13.23 1.88 9.51
C TYR A 74 11.76 1.76 9.12
N SER A 75 10.91 1.44 10.10
CA SER A 75 9.46 1.59 9.94
C SER A 75 9.11 3.06 10.12
N THR A 76 8.60 3.70 9.07
CA THR A 76 8.37 5.15 9.09
C THR A 76 6.94 5.49 9.48
N VAL A 77 6.77 6.53 10.31
CA VAL A 77 5.49 7.10 10.71
C VAL A 77 5.55 8.62 10.51
N ASN A 78 4.50 9.22 10.00
CA ASN A 78 4.44 10.67 9.83
C ASN A 78 3.85 11.36 11.05
N VAL A 79 4.29 12.58 11.32
CA VAL A 79 3.78 13.41 12.42
C VAL A 79 2.27 13.62 12.32
N GLY A 80 1.73 13.80 11.10
CA GLY A 80 0.29 13.95 10.88
C GLY A 80 -0.54 12.74 11.31
N ASP A 81 0.03 11.51 11.24
CA ASP A 81 -0.67 10.29 11.63
C ASP A 81 -0.81 10.15 13.15
N LEU A 82 0.03 10.87 13.92
CA LEU A 82 0.01 10.88 15.38
C LEU A 82 -1.19 11.65 15.97
N ASN A 83 -1.89 12.45 15.17
CA ASN A 83 -3.13 13.14 15.61
C ASN A 83 -4.27 12.18 15.99
N LYS A 84 -4.11 10.88 15.73
CA LYS A 84 -5.06 9.85 16.18
C LYS A 84 -5.04 9.60 17.68
N PHE A 85 -3.97 10.00 18.36
CA PHE A 85 -3.79 9.78 19.78
C PHE A 85 -4.33 10.96 20.60
N VAL A 86 -4.72 10.67 21.84
CA VAL A 86 -5.23 11.67 22.77
C VAL A 86 -4.08 12.48 23.38
N ASP A 87 -4.34 13.71 23.71
CA ASP A 87 -3.38 14.62 24.38
C ASP A 87 -2.76 13.99 25.64
N GLY A 88 -1.45 14.16 25.80
CA GLY A 88 -0.69 13.64 26.93
C GLY A 88 -0.30 12.17 26.84
N THR A 89 -0.66 11.46 25.76
CA THR A 89 -0.31 10.06 25.58
C THR A 89 1.19 9.88 25.30
N VAL A 90 1.78 8.83 25.91
CA VAL A 90 3.13 8.38 25.57
C VAL A 90 3.02 7.39 24.39
N VAL A 91 3.56 7.78 23.26
CA VAL A 91 3.51 6.98 22.03
C VAL A 91 4.77 6.14 21.92
N ASP A 92 4.66 4.87 22.29
CA ASP A 92 5.70 3.86 22.16
C ASP A 92 5.50 3.01 20.89
N THR A 93 6.51 2.22 20.55
CA THR A 93 6.47 1.30 19.39
C THR A 93 5.30 0.31 19.48
N GLU A 94 4.97 -0.17 20.69
CA GLU A 94 3.86 -1.10 20.92
C GLU A 94 2.51 -0.44 20.64
N LEU A 95 2.32 0.80 21.06
CA LEU A 95 1.11 1.56 20.81
C LEU A 95 0.94 1.86 19.30
N LEU A 96 2.04 2.11 18.58
CA LEU A 96 2.03 2.31 17.14
C LEU A 96 1.63 1.02 16.38
N MET A 97 2.03 -0.14 16.88
CA MET A 97 1.59 -1.42 16.33
C MET A 97 0.12 -1.71 16.66
N ALA A 98 -0.30 -1.48 17.90
CA ALA A 98 -1.69 -1.67 18.32
C ALA A 98 -2.67 -0.77 17.55
N SER A 99 -2.27 0.46 17.23
CA SER A 99 -3.05 1.39 16.41
C SER A 99 -3.04 1.08 14.91
N GLY A 100 -2.21 0.13 14.47
CA GLY A 100 -2.06 -0.26 13.07
C GLY A 100 -1.28 0.73 12.20
N LEU A 101 -0.65 1.76 12.77
CA LEU A 101 0.22 2.71 12.06
C LEU A 101 1.52 2.04 11.60
N VAL A 102 2.03 1.13 12.40
CA VAL A 102 3.18 0.28 12.09
C VAL A 102 2.73 -1.17 12.07
N LYS A 103 2.83 -1.83 10.94
CA LYS A 103 2.47 -3.26 10.80
C LYS A 103 3.59 -4.18 11.28
N ARG A 104 4.83 -3.78 11.08
CA ARG A 104 6.02 -4.54 11.42
C ARG A 104 7.15 -3.57 11.77
N VAL A 105 7.91 -3.89 12.81
CA VAL A 105 9.11 -3.12 13.16
C VAL A 105 10.31 -3.69 12.42
N GLU A 106 10.97 -2.85 11.64
CA GLU A 106 12.19 -3.19 10.93
C GLU A 106 13.42 -3.14 11.85
N ASN A 107 14.57 -3.63 11.37
CA ASN A 107 15.80 -3.76 12.15
C ASN A 107 16.34 -2.43 12.74
N GLY A 108 16.00 -1.30 12.12
CA GLY A 108 16.35 0.05 12.60
C GLY A 108 15.35 0.65 13.59
N GLY A 109 14.25 -0.06 13.91
CA GLY A 109 13.18 0.47 14.75
C GLY A 109 12.24 1.43 14.01
N VAL A 110 11.54 2.28 14.79
CA VAL A 110 10.61 3.27 14.25
C VAL A 110 11.31 4.61 14.04
N LYS A 111 11.06 5.23 12.89
CA LYS A 111 11.52 6.57 12.55
C LYS A 111 10.35 7.50 12.27
N VAL A 112 10.30 8.63 12.98
CA VAL A 112 9.26 9.65 12.81
C VAL A 112 9.68 10.68 11.77
N LEU A 113 8.82 10.91 10.79
CA LEU A 113 9.01 11.86 9.68
C LEU A 113 8.09 13.07 9.84
N GLY A 114 8.57 14.23 9.41
CA GLY A 114 7.88 15.52 9.59
C GLY A 114 6.75 15.82 8.59
N ASN A 115 6.14 14.83 7.95
CA ASN A 115 5.01 15.09 7.06
C ASN A 115 3.71 15.29 7.85
N GLY A 116 2.92 16.28 7.44
CA GLY A 116 1.70 16.70 8.14
C GLY A 116 1.97 17.67 9.30
N GLU A 117 0.93 18.05 10.03
CA GLU A 117 0.98 18.92 11.19
C GLU A 117 0.51 18.17 12.43
N LEU A 118 1.06 18.51 13.60
CA LEU A 118 0.67 17.93 14.89
C LEU A 118 -0.09 18.98 15.71
N ASN A 119 -1.31 18.64 16.11
CA ASN A 119 -2.19 19.50 16.88
C ASN A 119 -2.33 19.05 18.34
N VAL A 120 -1.73 17.92 18.70
CA VAL A 120 -1.84 17.27 20.01
C VAL A 120 -0.49 17.23 20.71
N LYS A 121 -0.47 17.39 22.04
CA LYS A 121 0.74 17.29 22.84
C LYS A 121 1.03 15.82 23.15
N LEU A 122 2.10 15.29 22.61
CA LEU A 122 2.46 13.87 22.76
C LEU A 122 3.91 13.73 23.23
N THR A 123 4.17 12.70 24.01
CA THR A 123 5.54 12.23 24.26
C THR A 123 5.80 11.04 23.35
N VAL A 124 6.66 11.23 22.35
CA VAL A 124 6.92 10.20 21.33
C VAL A 124 8.27 9.54 21.57
N LYS A 125 8.27 8.22 21.74
CA LYS A 125 9.48 7.40 21.88
C LYS A 125 9.75 6.63 20.60
N ALA A 126 10.87 6.91 19.93
CA ALA A 126 11.22 6.26 18.68
C ALA A 126 12.74 6.13 18.53
N ALA A 127 13.18 5.22 17.67
CA ALA A 127 14.59 5.00 17.40
C ALA A 127 15.25 6.20 16.70
N LYS A 128 14.48 6.95 15.89
CA LYS A 128 15.00 8.13 15.19
C LYS A 128 13.89 9.15 14.86
N PHE A 129 14.27 10.41 14.78
CA PHE A 129 13.42 11.51 14.31
C PHE A 129 14.09 12.22 13.15
N SER A 130 13.31 12.77 12.22
CA SER A 130 13.82 13.78 11.30
C SER A 130 13.82 15.14 11.98
N GLY A 131 14.71 16.06 11.58
CA GLY A 131 14.78 17.41 12.16
C GLY A 131 13.42 18.11 12.17
N ALA A 132 12.73 18.11 11.03
CA ALA A 132 11.39 18.67 10.91
C ALA A 132 10.32 17.98 11.78
N ALA A 133 10.49 16.70 12.11
CA ALA A 133 9.56 16.01 13.02
C ALA A 133 9.77 16.45 14.46
N ALA A 134 11.01 16.53 14.91
CA ALA A 134 11.35 16.98 16.24
C ALA A 134 10.83 18.42 16.50
N GLU A 135 11.10 19.33 15.56
CA GLU A 135 10.61 20.71 15.64
C GLU A 135 9.07 20.81 15.73
N LYS A 136 8.35 19.99 14.96
CA LYS A 136 6.89 19.99 14.98
C LYS A 136 6.32 19.43 16.27
N ILE A 137 6.95 18.39 16.84
CA ILE A 137 6.55 17.83 18.13
C ILE A 137 6.78 18.84 19.25
N GLU A 138 7.94 19.50 19.25
CA GLU A 138 8.26 20.55 20.23
C GLU A 138 7.34 21.77 20.11
N LYS A 139 7.04 22.23 18.88
CA LYS A 139 6.09 23.34 18.63
C LYS A 139 4.68 23.02 19.12
N ALA A 140 4.25 21.77 19.03
CA ALA A 140 2.98 21.30 19.59
C ALA A 140 3.01 21.17 21.14
N GLY A 141 4.17 21.41 21.78
CA GLY A 141 4.35 21.27 23.23
C GLY A 141 4.56 19.84 23.70
N GLY A 142 4.89 18.94 22.79
CA GLY A 142 5.25 17.54 23.06
C GLY A 142 6.73 17.34 23.33
N LYS A 143 7.13 16.07 23.54
CA LYS A 143 8.54 15.67 23.71
C LYS A 143 8.89 14.55 22.73
N ALA A 144 10.09 14.63 22.14
CA ALA A 144 10.67 13.57 21.29
C ALA A 144 11.80 12.90 22.09
N GLU A 145 11.65 11.63 22.42
CA GLU A 145 12.62 10.83 23.15
C GLU A 145 13.20 9.75 22.23
N VAL A 146 14.53 9.70 22.10
CA VAL A 146 15.24 8.69 21.33
C VAL A 146 15.51 7.49 22.24
N MET A 147 15.12 6.30 21.76
CA MET A 147 15.32 5.02 22.46
C MET A 147 16.65 4.37 22.04
#